data_20d09fe479e3102c608829720d410dbf
#
_entry.id   20d09fe479e3102c608829720d410dbf
#
_cell.length_a   1.000
_cell.length_b   1.000
_cell.length_c   1.000
_cell.angle_alpha   90.00
_cell.angle_beta   90.00
_cell.angle_gamma   90.00
#
_symmetry.space_group_name_H-M   'P 1'
#
loop_
_entity.id
_entity.type
_entity.pdbx_description
1 polymer ?
#
loop_
_entity_poly.entity_id
_entity_poly.type
_entity_poly.pdbx_seq_one_letter_code
_entity_poly.pdbx_strand_id
1 'polypeptide(L)'
;MSILRWCFGLLTLGVIVGGPLTYAAYRNANYRCFRAVEPGVLYRSGQLSPSGLERVLTDYGIRTVITLRDPAVSGKEPDWGEEEFCQKRDVKYIRIAPQRWWSADGGPAPADAGVQTFLHVMDDAANRPVLIHCFAGVHRTGAYLAVYRMEFEHWPNERAIEELRATYSNLDNEADVRGYLENYRPRWAQSPN
;
A
#
# COMPACT_ATOMS: atom_id res chain seq x y z
N MET A 1 -16.59 51.86 -6.71
CA MET A 1 -15.81 50.94 -7.58
C MET A 1 -14.71 50.13 -6.88
N SER A 2 -14.16 50.56 -5.76
CA SER A 2 -13.04 49.86 -5.08
C SER A 2 -13.44 48.54 -4.36
N ILE A 3 -14.55 48.53 -3.63
CA ILE A 3 -15.00 47.37 -2.86
C ILE A 3 -15.29 46.15 -3.76
N LEU A 4 -15.99 46.37 -4.87
CA LEU A 4 -16.31 45.30 -5.83
C LEU A 4 -15.06 44.67 -6.45
N ARG A 5 -14.02 45.47 -6.70
CA ARG A 5 -12.73 44.97 -7.20
C ARG A 5 -12.00 44.12 -6.15
N TRP A 6 -12.06 44.51 -4.88
CA TRP A 6 -11.50 43.73 -3.78
C TRP A 6 -12.26 42.43 -3.57
N CYS A 7 -13.58 42.44 -3.59
CA CYS A 7 -14.41 41.24 -3.50
C CYS A 7 -14.11 40.25 -4.65
N PHE A 8 -13.99 40.78 -5.88
CA PHE A 8 -13.65 39.97 -7.04
C PHE A 8 -12.22 39.37 -6.92
N GLY A 9 -11.25 40.16 -6.45
CA GLY A 9 -9.88 39.69 -6.20
C GLY A 9 -9.80 38.62 -5.14
N LEU A 10 -10.53 38.76 -4.04
CA LEU A 10 -10.59 37.73 -2.97
C LEU A 10 -11.29 36.44 -3.44
N LEU A 11 -12.35 36.57 -4.25
CA LEU A 11 -13.05 35.42 -4.81
C LEU A 11 -12.15 34.63 -5.77
N THR A 12 -11.46 35.34 -6.66
CA THR A 12 -10.50 34.74 -7.61
C THR A 12 -9.34 34.08 -6.88
N LEU A 13 -8.79 34.70 -5.84
CA LEU A 13 -7.74 34.12 -5.02
C LEU A 13 -8.24 32.84 -4.29
N GLY A 14 -9.46 32.90 -3.74
CA GLY A 14 -10.11 31.75 -3.11
C GLY A 14 -10.27 30.55 -4.06
N VAL A 15 -10.65 30.81 -5.31
CA VAL A 15 -10.78 29.75 -6.32
C VAL A 15 -9.41 29.22 -6.76
N ILE A 16 -8.45 30.12 -7.02
CA ILE A 16 -7.12 29.72 -7.52
C ILE A 16 -6.30 28.98 -6.48
N VAL A 17 -6.41 29.35 -5.20
CA VAL A 17 -5.64 28.73 -4.12
C VAL A 17 -6.46 27.67 -3.38
N GLY A 18 -7.69 27.99 -3.02
CA GLY A 18 -8.56 27.09 -2.25
C GLY A 18 -9.01 25.87 -3.06
N GLY A 19 -9.28 26.03 -4.34
CA GLY A 19 -9.67 24.91 -5.22
C GLY A 19 -8.61 23.81 -5.29
N PRO A 20 -7.37 24.10 -5.68
CA PRO A 20 -6.29 23.08 -5.68
C PRO A 20 -6.01 22.47 -4.32
N LEU A 21 -6.07 23.24 -3.23
CA LEU A 21 -5.85 22.73 -1.88
C LEU A 21 -6.95 21.75 -1.44
N THR A 22 -8.21 22.10 -1.68
CA THR A 22 -9.33 21.20 -1.37
C THR A 22 -9.32 19.96 -2.25
N TYR A 23 -8.98 20.07 -3.52
CA TYR A 23 -8.80 18.94 -4.41
C TYR A 23 -7.63 18.03 -3.97
N ALA A 24 -6.50 18.60 -3.58
CA ALA A 24 -5.36 17.84 -3.07
C ALA A 24 -5.71 17.11 -1.77
N ALA A 25 -6.42 17.77 -0.84
CA ALA A 25 -6.90 17.15 0.38
C ALA A 25 -7.89 16.01 0.08
N TYR A 26 -8.84 16.22 -0.82
CA TYR A 26 -9.78 15.21 -1.28
C TYR A 26 -9.06 14.01 -1.91
N ARG A 27 -8.12 14.26 -2.81
CA ARG A 27 -7.33 13.19 -3.44
C ARG A 27 -6.50 12.42 -2.43
N ASN A 28 -5.87 13.11 -1.47
CA ASN A 28 -5.08 12.44 -0.45
C ASN A 28 -5.95 11.56 0.48
N ALA A 29 -7.15 11.99 0.81
CA ALA A 29 -8.06 11.21 1.64
C ALA A 29 -8.63 9.98 0.91
N ASN A 30 -8.99 10.12 -0.38
CA ASN A 30 -9.74 9.10 -1.12
C ASN A 30 -8.87 8.23 -2.04
N TYR A 31 -7.67 8.70 -2.42
CA TYR A 31 -6.78 7.99 -3.35
C TYR A 31 -5.30 8.07 -2.93
N ARG A 32 -5.03 8.09 -1.62
CA ARG A 32 -3.67 8.20 -1.09
C ARG A 32 -2.76 7.13 -1.67
N CYS A 33 -1.80 7.53 -2.52
CA CYS A 33 -0.86 6.63 -3.21
C CYS A 33 -1.52 5.46 -3.96
N PHE A 34 -2.82 5.57 -4.29
CA PHE A 34 -3.52 4.52 -5.01
C PHE A 34 -2.97 4.38 -6.44
N ARG A 35 -2.62 3.17 -6.82
CA ARG A 35 -2.13 2.79 -8.16
C ARG A 35 -2.42 1.33 -8.44
N ALA A 36 -2.62 1.01 -9.72
CA ALA A 36 -2.51 -0.36 -10.19
C ALA A 36 -1.01 -0.76 -10.20
N VAL A 37 -0.70 -1.91 -9.64
CA VAL A 37 0.59 -2.59 -9.78
C VAL A 37 0.53 -3.49 -10.99
N GLU A 38 -0.53 -4.31 -11.03
CA GLU A 38 -0.95 -5.08 -12.19
C GLU A 38 -2.48 -4.97 -12.31
N PRO A 39 -3.01 -4.36 -13.39
CA PRO A 39 -4.45 -4.15 -13.54
C PRO A 39 -5.24 -5.46 -13.47
N GLY A 40 -6.29 -5.47 -12.65
CA GLY A 40 -7.13 -6.65 -12.44
C GLY A 40 -6.54 -7.70 -11.50
N VAL A 41 -5.32 -7.53 -11.01
CA VAL A 41 -4.62 -8.47 -10.14
C VAL A 41 -4.24 -7.84 -8.81
N LEU A 42 -3.42 -6.79 -8.83
CA LEU A 42 -2.87 -6.16 -7.62
C LEU A 42 -2.90 -4.64 -7.71
N TYR A 43 -3.42 -4.03 -6.67
CA TYR A 43 -3.45 -2.58 -6.47
C TYR A 43 -2.79 -2.22 -5.15
N ARG A 44 -2.25 -1.02 -5.07
CA ARG A 44 -1.65 -0.48 -3.85
C ARG A 44 -2.30 0.83 -3.43
N SER A 45 -2.29 1.12 -2.12
CA SER A 45 -2.66 2.44 -1.61
C SER A 45 -1.98 2.74 -0.27
N GLY A 46 -2.14 3.98 0.22
CA GLY A 46 -2.09 4.27 1.65
C GLY A 46 -3.45 4.03 2.29
N GLN A 47 -3.57 4.35 3.58
CA GLN A 47 -4.86 4.30 4.27
C GLN A 47 -5.85 5.25 3.58
N LEU A 48 -6.94 4.70 3.11
CA LEU A 48 -8.02 5.43 2.48
C LEU A 48 -9.07 5.86 3.52
N SER A 49 -9.84 6.90 3.21
CA SER A 49 -11.07 7.18 3.94
C SER A 49 -12.13 6.12 3.65
N PRO A 50 -13.18 6.00 4.47
CA PRO A 50 -14.29 5.07 4.18
C PRO A 50 -14.86 5.24 2.77
N SER A 51 -15.10 6.48 2.35
CA SER A 51 -15.60 6.77 1.01
C SER A 51 -14.59 6.51 -0.10
N GLY A 52 -13.30 6.68 0.17
CA GLY A 52 -12.22 6.34 -0.76
C GLY A 52 -12.10 4.83 -0.94
N LEU A 53 -12.15 4.08 0.16
CA LEU A 53 -12.12 2.62 0.10
C LEU A 53 -13.33 2.09 -0.66
N GLU A 54 -14.55 2.57 -0.36
CA GLU A 54 -15.76 2.15 -1.06
C GLU A 54 -15.66 2.32 -2.58
N ARG A 55 -15.16 3.46 -3.03
CA ARG A 55 -14.92 3.70 -4.46
C ARG A 55 -13.93 2.73 -5.04
N VAL A 56 -12.78 2.54 -4.39
CA VAL A 56 -11.74 1.64 -4.87
C VAL A 56 -12.26 0.20 -4.93
N LEU A 57 -12.99 -0.26 -3.91
CA LEU A 57 -13.59 -1.59 -3.91
C LEU A 57 -14.55 -1.77 -5.09
N THR A 58 -15.39 -0.77 -5.36
CA THR A 58 -16.42 -0.82 -6.41
C THR A 58 -15.81 -0.65 -7.80
N ASP A 59 -15.01 0.39 -8.01
CA ASP A 59 -14.52 0.77 -9.33
C ASP A 59 -13.51 -0.25 -9.91
N TYR A 60 -12.79 -0.93 -9.02
CA TYR A 60 -11.76 -1.92 -9.40
C TYR A 60 -12.15 -3.36 -9.06
N GLY A 61 -13.33 -3.59 -8.52
CA GLY A 61 -13.84 -4.93 -8.19
C GLY A 61 -12.97 -5.67 -7.18
N ILE A 62 -12.37 -4.95 -6.21
CA ILE A 62 -11.46 -5.54 -5.23
C ILE A 62 -12.16 -6.64 -4.43
N ARG A 63 -11.57 -7.82 -4.39
CA ARG A 63 -12.09 -8.98 -3.63
C ARG A 63 -11.37 -9.20 -2.31
N THR A 64 -10.13 -8.75 -2.21
CA THR A 64 -9.32 -8.93 -1.00
C THR A 64 -8.58 -7.64 -0.66
N VAL A 65 -8.65 -7.24 0.60
CA VAL A 65 -7.84 -6.15 1.16
C VAL A 65 -6.80 -6.74 2.09
N ILE A 66 -5.53 -6.40 1.86
CA ILE A 66 -4.41 -6.74 2.76
C ILE A 66 -3.94 -5.47 3.43
N THR A 67 -4.11 -5.38 4.75
CA THR A 67 -3.56 -4.29 5.54
C THR A 67 -2.22 -4.70 6.17
N LEU A 68 -1.22 -3.84 6.01
CA LEU A 68 0.11 -3.96 6.63
C LEU A 68 0.21 -3.05 7.86
N ARG A 69 -0.89 -2.86 8.56
CA ARG A 69 -0.96 -2.00 9.75
C ARG A 69 -1.11 -2.83 11.01
N ASP A 70 -0.59 -2.27 12.10
CA ASP A 70 -0.81 -2.85 13.42
C ASP A 70 -2.31 -2.87 13.75
N PRO A 71 -2.79 -3.85 14.51
CA PRO A 71 -4.09 -3.79 15.13
C PRO A 71 -4.18 -2.58 16.06
N ALA A 72 -5.39 -2.11 16.35
CA ALA A 72 -5.62 -0.99 17.24
C ALA A 72 -4.89 -1.20 18.57
N VAL A 73 -3.97 -0.29 18.91
CA VAL A 73 -3.44 -0.19 20.25
C VAL A 73 -4.35 0.78 20.99
N SER A 74 -4.91 0.32 22.13
CA SER A 74 -5.67 1.09 23.11
C SER A 74 -6.00 2.55 22.73
N GLY A 75 -7.20 2.80 22.25
CA GLY A 75 -7.73 4.16 21.99
C GLY A 75 -7.33 4.82 20.66
N LYS A 76 -6.57 4.15 19.81
CA LYS A 76 -6.26 4.62 18.46
C LYS A 76 -6.52 3.51 17.45
N GLU A 77 -7.66 3.55 16.83
CA GLU A 77 -7.91 2.66 15.69
C GLU A 77 -6.97 3.01 14.54
N PRO A 78 -6.10 2.07 14.10
CA PRO A 78 -5.24 2.32 12.95
C PRO A 78 -6.03 2.42 11.65
N ASP A 79 -7.22 1.80 11.57
CA ASP A 79 -7.98 1.59 10.34
C ASP A 79 -9.50 1.78 10.50
N TRP A 80 -9.94 2.59 11.46
CA TRP A 80 -11.34 3.07 11.62
C TRP A 80 -12.44 2.00 11.44
N GLY A 81 -12.18 0.74 11.69
CA GLY A 81 -13.13 -0.34 11.44
C GLY A 81 -13.16 -0.82 9.99
N GLU A 82 -12.06 -0.69 9.26
CA GLU A 82 -11.89 -1.10 7.86
C GLU A 82 -12.21 -2.59 7.66
N GLU A 83 -11.85 -3.44 8.62
CA GLU A 83 -12.17 -4.86 8.61
C GLU A 83 -13.67 -5.11 8.58
N GLU A 84 -14.43 -4.50 9.50
CA GLU A 84 -15.89 -4.62 9.53
C GLU A 84 -16.53 -4.06 8.26
N PHE A 85 -15.98 -2.96 7.74
CA PHE A 85 -16.44 -2.35 6.49
C PHE A 85 -16.28 -3.30 5.29
N CYS A 86 -15.15 -3.99 5.20
CA CYS A 86 -14.88 -4.99 4.16
C CYS A 86 -15.79 -6.21 4.31
N GLN A 87 -15.92 -6.75 5.53
CA GLN A 87 -16.77 -7.90 5.82
C GLN A 87 -18.23 -7.68 5.43
N LYS A 88 -18.78 -6.48 5.69
CA LYS A 88 -20.15 -6.12 5.29
C LYS A 88 -20.37 -6.07 3.77
N ARG A 89 -19.31 -6.16 2.98
CA ARG A 89 -19.31 -6.10 1.50
C ARG A 89 -18.82 -7.38 0.84
N ASP A 90 -18.70 -8.46 1.62
CA ASP A 90 -18.14 -9.74 1.17
C ASP A 90 -16.71 -9.61 0.60
N VAL A 91 -15.96 -8.60 1.06
CA VAL A 91 -14.54 -8.41 0.71
C VAL A 91 -13.69 -9.06 1.78
N LYS A 92 -12.84 -10.00 1.36
CA LYS A 92 -11.90 -10.67 2.26
C LYS A 92 -10.91 -9.66 2.85
N TYR A 93 -10.74 -9.69 4.16
CA TYR A 93 -9.83 -8.80 4.85
C TYR A 93 -8.72 -9.58 5.55
N ILE A 94 -7.48 -9.26 5.27
CA ILE A 94 -6.32 -9.97 5.80
C ILE A 94 -5.38 -8.93 6.42
N ARG A 95 -5.05 -9.14 7.69
CA ARG A 95 -4.05 -8.33 8.40
C ARG A 95 -2.73 -9.06 8.46
N ILE A 96 -1.70 -8.43 7.92
CA ILE A 96 -0.31 -8.83 8.07
C ILE A 96 0.35 -7.79 8.97
N ALA A 97 0.46 -8.09 10.25
CA ALA A 97 1.05 -7.17 11.22
C ALA A 97 2.54 -6.93 10.89
N PRO A 98 3.03 -5.69 11.04
CA PRO A 98 4.43 -5.37 10.80
C PRO A 98 5.36 -6.22 11.67
N GLN A 99 6.40 -6.76 11.04
CA GLN A 99 7.43 -7.54 11.69
C GLN A 99 8.81 -7.03 11.26
N ARG A 100 9.85 -7.41 12.00
CA ARG A 100 11.24 -7.11 11.62
C ARG A 100 11.64 -7.91 10.39
N TRP A 101 12.38 -7.27 9.50
CA TRP A 101 12.87 -7.85 8.26
C TRP A 101 14.25 -8.52 8.40
N TRP A 102 14.76 -8.63 9.60
CA TRP A 102 16.01 -9.33 9.91
C TRP A 102 15.86 -10.20 11.15
N SER A 103 16.68 -11.22 11.26
CA SER A 103 16.77 -12.11 12.42
C SER A 103 18.05 -11.84 13.19
N ALA A 104 17.94 -11.67 14.51
CA ALA A 104 19.11 -11.50 15.39
C ALA A 104 19.95 -12.76 15.50
N ASP A 105 19.32 -13.92 15.31
CA ASP A 105 19.92 -15.24 15.55
C ASP A 105 20.37 -15.94 14.26
N GLY A 106 20.35 -15.22 13.12
CA GLY A 106 20.69 -15.78 11.81
C GLY A 106 19.67 -16.79 11.25
N GLY A 107 18.52 -16.92 11.91
CA GLY A 107 17.39 -17.73 11.42
C GLY A 107 16.50 -16.95 10.45
N PRO A 108 15.29 -17.46 10.13
CA PRO A 108 14.31 -16.79 9.30
C PRO A 108 13.93 -15.42 9.89
N ALA A 109 13.73 -14.43 9.02
CA ALA A 109 13.25 -13.13 9.46
C ALA A 109 11.79 -13.22 9.96
N PRO A 110 11.41 -12.53 11.05
CA PRO A 110 10.00 -12.52 11.49
C PRO A 110 9.02 -12.09 10.40
N ALA A 111 9.45 -11.25 9.43
CA ALA A 111 8.66 -10.84 8.29
C ALA A 111 8.33 -11.98 7.30
N ASP A 112 9.10 -13.10 7.31
CA ASP A 112 8.88 -14.22 6.39
C ASP A 112 7.47 -14.79 6.48
N ALA A 113 6.91 -14.90 7.68
CA ALA A 113 5.55 -15.40 7.85
C ALA A 113 4.52 -14.50 7.16
N GLY A 114 4.71 -13.18 7.23
CA GLY A 114 3.88 -12.20 6.53
C GLY A 114 4.05 -12.27 5.02
N VAL A 115 5.29 -12.43 4.55
CA VAL A 115 5.58 -12.61 3.12
C VAL A 115 4.92 -13.88 2.60
N GLN A 116 5.03 -15.01 3.31
CA GLN A 116 4.37 -16.25 2.91
C GLN A 116 2.84 -16.10 2.87
N THR A 117 2.25 -15.40 3.84
CA THR A 117 0.81 -15.10 3.84
C THR A 117 0.42 -14.31 2.59
N PHE A 118 1.19 -13.27 2.26
CA PHE A 118 0.96 -12.47 1.06
C PHE A 118 1.05 -13.31 -0.22
N LEU A 119 2.10 -14.12 -0.35
CA LEU A 119 2.29 -14.99 -1.52
C LEU A 119 1.14 -15.99 -1.66
N HIS A 120 0.73 -16.62 -0.56
CA HIS A 120 -0.41 -17.54 -0.58
C HIS A 120 -1.71 -16.86 -1.04
N VAL A 121 -1.95 -15.63 -0.62
CA VAL A 121 -3.12 -14.86 -1.09
C VAL A 121 -3.01 -14.58 -2.59
N MET A 122 -1.82 -14.22 -3.07
CA MET A 122 -1.59 -13.90 -4.48
C MET A 122 -1.59 -15.13 -5.39
N ASP A 123 -1.26 -16.33 -4.90
CA ASP A 123 -1.31 -17.57 -5.66
C ASP A 123 -2.74 -17.96 -6.04
N ASP A 124 -3.71 -17.67 -5.17
CA ASP A 124 -5.12 -17.99 -5.41
C ASP A 124 -5.82 -16.89 -6.23
N ALA A 125 -6.13 -17.22 -7.48
CA ALA A 125 -6.83 -16.32 -8.39
C ALA A 125 -8.23 -15.88 -7.86
N ALA A 126 -8.87 -16.66 -6.99
CA ALA A 126 -10.15 -16.30 -6.39
C ALA A 126 -10.05 -15.08 -5.46
N ASN A 127 -8.87 -14.78 -4.93
CA ASN A 127 -8.63 -13.60 -4.10
C ASN A 127 -8.48 -12.30 -4.90
N ARG A 128 -8.26 -12.38 -6.22
CA ARG A 128 -7.96 -11.22 -7.06
C ARG A 128 -9.22 -10.53 -7.58
N PRO A 129 -9.22 -9.21 -7.76
CA PRO A 129 -8.14 -8.25 -7.51
C PRO A 129 -7.89 -8.01 -6.01
N VAL A 130 -6.59 -7.84 -5.66
CA VAL A 130 -6.13 -7.57 -4.30
C VAL A 130 -5.76 -6.09 -4.14
N LEU A 131 -6.18 -5.46 -3.05
CA LEU A 131 -5.66 -4.16 -2.61
C LEU A 131 -4.72 -4.37 -1.42
N ILE A 132 -3.45 -3.98 -1.55
CA ILE A 132 -2.49 -4.00 -0.44
C ILE A 132 -2.17 -2.57 0.01
N HIS A 133 -2.21 -2.32 1.31
CA HIS A 133 -1.92 -0.99 1.84
C HIS A 133 -1.25 -1.01 3.22
N CYS A 134 -0.61 0.11 3.56
CA CYS A 134 -0.19 0.49 4.91
C CYS A 134 -0.71 1.89 5.23
N PHE A 135 -0.14 2.63 6.16
CA PHE A 135 -0.60 4.00 6.42
C PHE A 135 -0.30 4.96 5.27
N ALA A 136 0.96 5.06 4.85
CA ALA A 136 1.37 5.95 3.75
C ALA A 136 1.22 5.32 2.36
N GLY A 137 1.20 3.99 2.26
CA GLY A 137 1.22 3.25 1.00
C GLY A 137 2.61 3.24 0.33
N VAL A 138 3.66 3.51 1.08
CA VAL A 138 5.02 3.71 0.55
C VAL A 138 5.97 2.65 1.05
N HIS A 139 6.41 2.68 2.31
CA HIS A 139 7.44 1.82 2.86
C HIS A 139 7.02 0.33 2.92
N ARG A 140 6.16 -0.06 3.87
CA ARG A 140 5.72 -1.46 4.05
C ARG A 140 5.09 -2.02 2.77
N THR A 141 4.18 -1.26 2.19
CA THR A 141 3.55 -1.63 0.92
C THR A 141 4.59 -1.83 -0.18
N GLY A 142 5.58 -0.93 -0.29
CA GLY A 142 6.63 -1.03 -1.29
C GLY A 142 7.51 -2.27 -1.12
N ALA A 143 7.84 -2.68 0.12
CA ALA A 143 8.61 -3.89 0.37
C ALA A 143 7.88 -5.16 -0.11
N TYR A 144 6.58 -5.28 0.18
CA TYR A 144 5.75 -6.40 -0.34
C TYR A 144 5.61 -6.36 -1.86
N LEU A 145 5.56 -5.17 -2.46
CA LEU A 145 5.53 -5.04 -3.92
C LEU A 145 6.86 -5.45 -4.56
N ALA A 146 7.99 -5.14 -3.92
CA ALA A 146 9.29 -5.63 -4.40
C ALA A 146 9.31 -7.17 -4.43
N VAL A 147 8.80 -7.82 -3.37
CA VAL A 147 8.63 -9.29 -3.35
C VAL A 147 7.70 -9.75 -4.48
N TYR A 148 6.57 -9.06 -4.71
CA TYR A 148 5.66 -9.37 -5.82
C TYR A 148 6.37 -9.35 -7.17
N ARG A 149 7.13 -8.29 -7.45
CA ARG A 149 7.92 -8.16 -8.69
C ARG A 149 8.88 -9.32 -8.90
N MET A 150 9.58 -9.73 -7.83
CA MET A 150 10.52 -10.84 -7.89
C MET A 150 9.81 -12.18 -8.10
N GLU A 151 8.70 -12.44 -7.40
CA GLU A 151 8.00 -13.74 -7.42
C GLU A 151 7.17 -13.96 -8.70
N PHE A 152 6.40 -12.97 -9.10
CA PHE A 152 5.40 -13.13 -10.16
C PHE A 152 5.80 -12.50 -11.49
N GLU A 153 6.63 -11.47 -11.47
CA GLU A 153 7.13 -10.83 -12.70
C GLU A 153 8.59 -11.17 -13.01
N HIS A 154 9.22 -11.99 -12.17
CA HIS A 154 10.59 -12.47 -12.32
C HIS A 154 11.63 -11.36 -12.46
N TRP A 155 11.41 -10.24 -11.77
CA TRP A 155 12.38 -9.14 -11.78
C TRP A 155 13.62 -9.51 -10.96
N PRO A 156 14.82 -9.06 -11.40
CA PRO A 156 16.00 -9.09 -10.56
C PRO A 156 15.79 -8.27 -9.29
N ASN A 157 16.42 -8.68 -8.19
CA ASN A 157 16.28 -7.99 -6.90
C ASN A 157 16.62 -6.51 -6.99
N GLU A 158 17.71 -6.16 -7.69
CA GLU A 158 18.18 -4.78 -7.89
C GLU A 158 17.08 -3.91 -8.50
N ARG A 159 16.41 -4.40 -9.54
CA ARG A 159 15.32 -3.66 -10.21
C ARG A 159 14.12 -3.44 -9.31
N ALA A 160 13.73 -4.45 -8.53
CA ALA A 160 12.62 -4.33 -7.57
C ALA A 160 12.94 -3.35 -6.43
N ILE A 161 14.20 -3.34 -5.98
CA ILE A 161 14.71 -2.40 -4.98
C ILE A 161 14.76 -0.98 -5.54
N GLU A 162 15.14 -0.78 -6.79
CA GLU A 162 15.13 0.53 -7.46
C GLU A 162 13.71 1.09 -7.57
N GLU A 163 12.71 0.27 -7.93
CA GLU A 163 11.30 0.70 -7.93
C GLU A 163 10.84 1.14 -6.53
N LEU A 164 11.22 0.40 -5.50
CA LEU A 164 10.94 0.79 -4.11
C LEU A 164 11.63 2.10 -3.76
N ARG A 165 12.93 2.25 -4.07
CA ARG A 165 13.72 3.47 -3.82
C ARG A 165 13.12 4.70 -4.51
N ALA A 166 12.62 4.56 -5.72
CA ALA A 166 11.97 5.65 -6.46
C ALA A 166 10.70 6.18 -5.76
N THR A 167 10.04 5.36 -4.94
CA THR A 167 8.85 5.74 -4.18
C THR A 167 9.12 6.01 -2.71
N TYR A 168 10.22 5.49 -2.18
CA TYR A 168 10.62 5.59 -0.77
C TYR A 168 12.08 6.02 -0.66
N SER A 169 12.31 7.33 -0.66
CA SER A 169 13.65 7.94 -0.62
C SER A 169 14.48 7.61 0.63
N ASN A 170 13.84 7.12 1.70
CA ASN A 170 14.54 6.76 2.95
C ASN A 170 14.96 5.28 3.01
N LEU A 171 14.80 4.51 1.94
CA LEU A 171 15.13 3.08 1.93
C LEU A 171 16.58 2.78 2.31
N ASP A 172 17.50 3.67 1.96
CA ASP A 172 18.92 3.48 2.26
C ASP A 172 19.24 3.53 3.76
N ASN A 173 18.34 4.11 4.57
CA ASN A 173 18.42 4.10 6.03
C ASN A 173 17.70 2.90 6.66
N GLU A 174 17.00 2.09 5.88
CA GLU A 174 16.28 0.89 6.30
C GLU A 174 17.10 -0.37 5.91
N ALA A 175 18.25 -0.51 6.55
CA ALA A 175 19.22 -1.56 6.20
C ALA A 175 18.67 -2.99 6.32
N ASP A 176 17.70 -3.21 7.21
CA ASP A 176 17.02 -4.49 7.41
C ASP A 176 16.11 -4.83 6.23
N VAL A 177 15.26 -3.91 5.80
CA VAL A 177 14.38 -4.10 4.63
C VAL A 177 15.21 -4.28 3.37
N ARG A 178 16.20 -3.42 3.17
CA ARG A 178 17.08 -3.49 2.01
C ARG A 178 17.84 -4.82 1.98
N GLY A 179 18.50 -5.19 3.08
CA GLY A 179 19.25 -6.44 3.18
C GLY A 179 18.39 -7.68 2.97
N TYR A 180 17.15 -7.67 3.45
CA TYR A 180 16.19 -8.73 3.18
C TYR A 180 15.92 -8.85 1.67
N LEU A 181 15.59 -7.75 1.01
CA LEU A 181 15.27 -7.74 -0.42
C LEU A 181 16.49 -8.09 -1.29
N GLU A 182 17.70 -7.64 -0.93
CA GLU A 182 18.94 -7.98 -1.62
C GLU A 182 19.22 -9.50 -1.59
N ASN A 183 18.88 -10.16 -0.48
CA ASN A 183 19.09 -11.58 -0.28
C ASN A 183 17.86 -12.45 -0.57
N TYR A 184 16.75 -11.84 -0.96
CA TYR A 184 15.52 -12.58 -1.24
C TYR A 184 15.72 -13.55 -2.40
N ARG A 185 15.25 -14.79 -2.21
CA ARG A 185 15.33 -15.83 -3.23
C ARG A 185 13.90 -16.24 -3.62
N PRO A 186 13.46 -15.87 -4.82
CA PRO A 186 12.15 -16.25 -5.32
C PRO A 186 11.97 -17.76 -5.39
N ARG A 187 10.76 -18.25 -5.18
CA ARG A 187 10.43 -19.67 -5.17
C ARG A 187 10.80 -20.37 -6.48
N TRP A 188 10.58 -19.70 -7.61
CA TRP A 188 10.92 -20.23 -8.94
C TRP A 188 12.44 -20.40 -9.16
N ALA A 189 13.27 -19.62 -8.45
CA ALA A 189 14.74 -19.74 -8.52
C ALA A 189 15.29 -20.85 -7.59
N GLN A 190 14.46 -21.40 -6.73
CA GLN A 190 14.84 -22.45 -5.75
C GLN A 190 14.45 -23.86 -6.24
N SER A 191 13.62 -23.99 -7.27
CA SER A 191 13.25 -25.29 -7.82
C SER A 191 14.48 -25.88 -8.54
N PRO A 192 14.95 -27.09 -8.15
CA PRO A 192 15.94 -27.79 -8.97
C PRO A 192 15.31 -28.13 -10.33
N ASN A 193 16.05 -27.86 -11.39
CA ASN A 193 15.75 -28.33 -12.75
C ASN A 193 15.69 -29.85 -12.80
#